data_991a4a2fb2514323e5ae7827d1869ad4
#
_entry.id   991a4a2fb2514323e5ae7827d1869ad4
#
_cell.length_a   1.000
_cell.length_b   1.000
_cell.length_c   1.000
_cell.angle_alpha   90.00
_cell.angle_beta   90.00
_cell.angle_gamma   90.00
#
_symmetry.space_group_name_H-M   'P 1'
#
loop_
_entity.id
_entity.type
_entity.pdbx_description
1 polymer ?
#
loop_
_entity_poly.entity_id
_entity_poly.type
_entity_poly.pdbx_seq_one_letter_code
_entity_poly.pdbx_strand_id
1 'polypeptide(L)'
;LDVLPWKSVRVPVGTPVTDMGDVTLMPGSINAHCHLQLSHTAGRTLFGAGFTAWLRSLIALLREEHDGTALIGACRDMAAAGTAHVGDYAGDGLLAVDAAVRAEGMGVTHFCEWFGGQAPFIDDGRPWPPRCRALLERRPEVAVRCAPAGHALYSTDARVLQDARQWCRLKGRPFALHLAESEDETRLLLDGEGPLWDCYRGMVLPEDWAVPHLRPVAYARRLDLLGPGTLAVHGVQLE
;
A
#
# COMPACT_ATOMS: atom_id res chain seq x y z
N LEU A 1 -9.84 -14.44 25.71
CA LEU A 1 -9.30 -15.64 25.07
C LEU A 1 -8.17 -16.17 25.93
N ASP A 2 -8.30 -17.41 26.38
CA ASP A 2 -7.28 -18.05 27.21
C ASP A 2 -6.67 -19.23 26.43
N VAL A 3 -5.37 -19.40 26.56
CA VAL A 3 -4.65 -20.57 26.06
C VAL A 3 -4.21 -21.39 27.26
N LEU A 4 -4.85 -22.53 27.48
CA LEU A 4 -4.65 -23.36 28.65
C LEU A 4 -4.45 -24.83 28.25
N PRO A 5 -3.72 -25.61 29.04
CA PRO A 5 -3.68 -27.07 28.86
C PRO A 5 -5.09 -27.66 28.94
N TRP A 6 -5.47 -28.51 27.98
CA TRP A 6 -6.83 -29.08 27.90
C TRP A 6 -7.30 -29.69 29.24
N LYS A 7 -6.42 -30.35 29.98
CA LYS A 7 -6.73 -30.93 31.29
C LYS A 7 -7.11 -29.90 32.35
N SER A 8 -6.79 -28.63 32.15
CA SER A 8 -7.08 -27.54 33.08
C SER A 8 -8.37 -26.79 32.72
N VAL A 9 -8.96 -27.09 31.56
CA VAL A 9 -10.14 -26.38 31.06
C VAL A 9 -11.41 -27.12 31.54
N ARG A 10 -12.32 -26.37 32.17
CA ARG A 10 -13.68 -26.85 32.46
C ARG A 10 -14.62 -26.27 31.42
N VAL A 11 -15.08 -27.13 30.52
CA VAL A 11 -16.06 -26.74 29.49
C VAL A 11 -17.47 -26.96 30.02
N PRO A 12 -18.34 -25.91 30.09
CA PRO A 12 -19.73 -26.08 30.47
C PRO A 12 -20.47 -27.07 29.56
N VAL A 13 -21.43 -27.80 30.12
CA VAL A 13 -22.25 -28.73 29.35
C VAL A 13 -22.96 -28.02 28.21
N GLY A 14 -22.88 -28.53 27.01
CA GLY A 14 -23.50 -27.95 25.82
C GLY A 14 -22.65 -26.93 25.07
N THR A 15 -21.44 -26.60 25.56
CA THR A 15 -20.49 -25.77 24.81
C THR A 15 -19.96 -26.52 23.59
N PRO A 16 -20.07 -25.98 22.38
CA PRO A 16 -19.45 -26.58 21.21
C PRO A 16 -17.93 -26.70 21.38
N VAL A 17 -17.39 -27.86 21.12
CA VAL A 17 -15.95 -28.12 21.16
C VAL A 17 -15.53 -28.62 19.80
N THR A 18 -14.50 -27.99 19.22
CA THR A 18 -13.86 -28.47 17.99
C THR A 18 -12.49 -29.04 18.33
N ASP A 19 -12.30 -30.33 18.14
CA ASP A 19 -11.00 -30.96 18.20
C ASP A 19 -10.31 -30.82 16.83
N MET A 20 -9.22 -30.10 16.79
CA MET A 20 -8.45 -29.86 15.56
C MET A 20 -7.29 -30.86 15.40
N GLY A 21 -7.13 -31.79 16.32
CA GLY A 21 -6.03 -32.76 16.31
C GLY A 21 -4.68 -32.12 16.62
N ASP A 22 -3.61 -32.68 16.05
CA ASP A 22 -2.24 -32.23 16.24
C ASP A 22 -1.90 -31.10 15.28
N VAL A 23 -2.25 -29.88 15.66
CA VAL A 23 -2.03 -28.67 14.87
C VAL A 23 -1.43 -27.54 15.72
N THR A 24 -0.75 -26.61 15.05
CA THR A 24 -0.32 -25.35 15.66
C THR A 24 -1.30 -24.24 15.27
N LEU A 25 -1.95 -23.65 16.28
CA LEU A 25 -2.77 -22.46 16.08
C LEU A 25 -1.90 -21.20 16.12
N MET A 26 -2.05 -20.34 15.13
CA MET A 26 -1.36 -19.06 15.04
C MET A 26 -2.33 -17.96 14.59
N PRO A 27 -2.04 -16.69 14.89
CA PRO A 27 -2.81 -15.59 14.30
C PRO A 27 -2.77 -15.65 12.78
N GLY A 28 -3.86 -15.22 12.13
CA GLY A 28 -3.85 -15.04 10.68
C GLY A 28 -2.81 -14.04 10.25
N SER A 29 -2.24 -14.25 9.07
CA SER A 29 -1.19 -13.37 8.53
C SER A 29 -1.75 -12.00 8.15
N ILE A 30 -0.87 -10.99 8.16
CA ILE A 30 -1.17 -9.66 7.65
C ILE A 30 -0.33 -9.44 6.39
N ASN A 31 -1.00 -9.28 5.24
CA ASN A 31 -0.35 -8.79 4.04
C ASN A 31 -0.30 -7.26 4.11
N ALA A 32 0.84 -6.70 4.50
CA ALA A 32 0.98 -5.27 4.75
C ALA A 32 1.07 -4.43 3.47
N HIS A 33 1.27 -5.06 2.31
CA HIS A 33 1.40 -4.37 1.02
C HIS A 33 0.85 -5.19 -0.13
N CYS A 34 -0.18 -4.67 -0.79
CA CYS A 34 -0.68 -5.19 -2.06
C CYS A 34 -1.38 -4.08 -2.86
N HIS A 35 -1.51 -4.32 -4.17
CA HIS A 35 -2.25 -3.49 -5.10
C HIS A 35 -3.37 -4.35 -5.72
N LEU A 36 -4.40 -4.63 -4.97
CA LEU A 36 -5.46 -5.57 -5.37
C LEU A 36 -6.21 -5.15 -6.62
N GLN A 37 -6.35 -3.84 -6.84
CA GLN A 37 -6.92 -3.31 -8.09
C GLN A 37 -6.15 -3.73 -9.34
N LEU A 38 -4.87 -4.13 -9.20
CA LEU A 38 -4.00 -4.55 -10.31
C LEU A 38 -4.01 -6.07 -10.54
N SER A 39 -4.84 -6.83 -9.84
CA SER A 39 -4.87 -8.29 -9.95
C SER A 39 -5.08 -8.80 -11.38
N HIS A 40 -5.75 -8.03 -12.24
CA HIS A 40 -5.95 -8.37 -13.66
C HIS A 40 -4.64 -8.37 -14.48
N THR A 41 -3.55 -7.80 -13.96
CA THR A 41 -2.25 -7.76 -14.63
C THR A 41 -1.36 -8.98 -14.30
N ALA A 42 -1.82 -9.85 -13.40
CA ALA A 42 -1.06 -11.00 -12.95
C ALA A 42 -0.61 -11.89 -14.12
N GLY A 43 0.68 -12.21 -14.17
CA GLY A 43 1.30 -13.01 -15.23
C GLY A 43 1.44 -12.32 -16.59
N ARG A 44 1.08 -11.04 -16.70
CA ARG A 44 1.07 -10.29 -17.97
C ARG A 44 2.15 -9.21 -18.04
N THR A 45 2.76 -8.85 -16.92
CA THR A 45 3.87 -7.89 -16.86
C THR A 45 5.21 -8.56 -17.20
N LEU A 46 6.19 -7.78 -17.69
CA LEU A 46 7.53 -8.26 -17.93
C LEU A 46 8.24 -8.61 -16.60
N PHE A 47 8.79 -9.82 -16.53
CA PHE A 47 9.55 -10.28 -15.38
C PHE A 47 11.04 -10.45 -15.74
N GLY A 48 11.95 -10.09 -14.81
CA GLY A 48 13.38 -10.29 -14.98
C GLY A 48 14.11 -9.29 -15.87
N ALA A 49 13.42 -8.29 -16.42
CA ALA A 49 14.00 -7.27 -17.29
C ALA A 49 14.36 -5.93 -16.57
N GLY A 50 14.33 -5.94 -15.24
CA GLY A 50 14.55 -4.76 -14.39
C GLY A 50 13.27 -4.00 -14.06
N PHE A 51 13.34 -3.14 -13.03
CA PHE A 51 12.19 -2.44 -12.47
C PHE A 51 11.49 -1.55 -13.48
N THR A 52 12.21 -0.69 -14.19
CA THR A 52 11.59 0.24 -15.15
C THR A 52 10.96 -0.47 -16.35
N ALA A 53 11.52 -1.60 -16.79
CA ALA A 53 10.91 -2.39 -17.86
C ALA A 53 9.59 -3.05 -17.41
N TRP A 54 9.58 -3.59 -16.20
CA TRP A 54 8.37 -4.09 -15.55
C TRP A 54 7.32 -2.97 -15.43
N LEU A 55 7.69 -1.79 -14.92
CA LEU A 55 6.80 -0.64 -14.74
C LEU A 55 6.16 -0.19 -16.07
N ARG A 56 6.94 -0.08 -17.13
CA ARG A 56 6.41 0.26 -18.47
C ARG A 56 5.39 -0.76 -18.96
N SER A 57 5.64 -2.05 -18.73
CA SER A 57 4.69 -3.11 -19.07
C SER A 57 3.41 -3.05 -18.24
N LEU A 58 3.52 -2.70 -16.97
CA LEU A 58 2.38 -2.47 -16.08
C LEU A 58 1.54 -1.28 -16.55
N ILE A 59 2.18 -0.13 -16.82
CA ILE A 59 1.49 1.09 -17.29
C ILE A 59 0.67 0.83 -18.56
N ALA A 60 1.17 0.00 -19.46
CA ALA A 60 0.44 -0.38 -20.67
C ALA A 60 -0.87 -1.13 -20.36
N LEU A 61 -0.89 -1.94 -19.30
CA LEU A 61 -2.04 -2.73 -18.89
C LEU A 61 -3.07 -1.95 -18.04
N LEU A 62 -2.68 -0.84 -17.41
CA LEU A 62 -3.57 -0.06 -16.54
C LEU A 62 -4.78 0.55 -17.25
N ARG A 63 -4.74 0.64 -18.57
CA ARG A 63 -5.82 1.22 -19.38
C ARG A 63 -6.81 0.18 -19.92
N GLU A 64 -6.53 -1.10 -19.67
CA GLU A 64 -7.40 -2.18 -20.13
C GLU A 64 -8.63 -2.31 -19.24
N GLU A 65 -9.78 -2.49 -19.86
CA GLU A 65 -11.01 -2.82 -19.14
C GLU A 65 -10.94 -4.25 -18.59
N HIS A 66 -11.45 -4.45 -17.39
CA HIS A 66 -11.53 -5.76 -16.74
C HIS A 66 -12.83 -5.89 -15.93
N ASP A 67 -13.31 -7.11 -15.77
CA ASP A 67 -14.58 -7.43 -15.10
C ASP A 67 -14.48 -7.61 -13.58
N GLY A 68 -13.28 -7.44 -12.99
CA GLY A 68 -13.04 -7.65 -11.56
C GLY A 68 -12.90 -9.11 -11.11
N THR A 69 -13.03 -10.09 -12.00
CA THR A 69 -12.92 -11.52 -11.65
C THR A 69 -11.56 -11.85 -11.03
N ALA A 70 -10.47 -11.29 -11.55
CA ALA A 70 -9.12 -11.48 -11.02
C ALA A 70 -8.97 -10.94 -9.60
N LEU A 71 -9.61 -9.79 -9.27
CA LEU A 71 -9.64 -9.23 -7.93
C LEU A 71 -10.31 -10.19 -6.94
N ILE A 72 -11.48 -10.73 -7.29
CA ILE A 72 -12.22 -11.67 -6.45
C ILE A 72 -11.39 -12.95 -6.23
N GLY A 73 -10.77 -13.47 -7.29
CA GLY A 73 -9.86 -14.62 -7.20
C GLY A 73 -8.71 -14.38 -6.24
N ALA A 74 -8.00 -13.25 -6.39
CA ALA A 74 -6.88 -12.89 -5.52
C ALA A 74 -7.29 -12.77 -4.04
N CYS A 75 -8.46 -12.19 -3.76
CA CYS A 75 -8.97 -12.11 -2.38
C CYS A 75 -9.26 -13.50 -1.79
N ARG A 76 -9.87 -14.41 -2.55
CA ARG A 76 -10.11 -15.79 -2.13
C ARG A 76 -8.82 -16.55 -1.85
N ASP A 77 -7.85 -16.43 -2.74
CA ASP A 77 -6.56 -17.09 -2.58
C ASP A 77 -5.83 -16.62 -1.33
N MET A 78 -5.85 -15.31 -1.04
CA MET A 78 -5.27 -14.77 0.18
C MET A 78 -6.00 -15.25 1.44
N ALA A 79 -7.32 -15.24 1.44
CA ALA A 79 -8.11 -15.73 2.56
C ALA A 79 -7.86 -17.23 2.79
N ALA A 80 -7.83 -18.04 1.72
CA ALA A 80 -7.53 -19.47 1.79
C ALA A 80 -6.10 -19.75 2.30
N ALA A 81 -5.15 -18.85 2.01
CA ALA A 81 -3.78 -18.91 2.54
C ALA A 81 -3.65 -18.42 4.00
N GLY A 82 -4.76 -18.05 4.66
CA GLY A 82 -4.79 -17.63 6.05
C GLY A 82 -4.49 -16.15 6.28
N THR A 83 -4.61 -15.30 5.26
CA THR A 83 -4.51 -13.84 5.43
C THR A 83 -5.75 -13.32 6.16
N ALA A 84 -5.55 -12.63 7.27
CA ALA A 84 -6.61 -12.03 8.07
C ALA A 84 -6.81 -10.54 7.81
N HIS A 85 -5.78 -9.83 7.33
CA HIS A 85 -5.83 -8.40 7.06
C HIS A 85 -4.91 -8.03 5.91
N VAL A 86 -5.32 -7.05 5.10
CA VAL A 86 -4.51 -6.54 3.99
C VAL A 86 -4.30 -5.03 4.10
N GLY A 87 -3.10 -4.59 3.76
CA GLY A 87 -2.77 -3.21 3.45
C GLY A 87 -2.80 -3.00 1.94
N ASP A 88 -3.92 -2.45 1.44
CA ASP A 88 -4.13 -2.26 0.01
C ASP A 88 -3.78 -0.82 -0.39
N TYR A 89 -2.99 -0.69 -1.44
CA TYR A 89 -2.60 0.63 -1.98
C TYR A 89 -3.64 1.09 -3.00
N ALA A 90 -4.56 1.91 -2.49
CA ALA A 90 -5.81 2.23 -3.14
C ALA A 90 -5.69 3.30 -4.23
N GLY A 91 -6.36 3.03 -5.35
CA GLY A 91 -6.63 3.96 -6.43
C GLY A 91 -8.12 4.06 -6.74
N ASP A 92 -8.46 4.14 -8.02
CA ASP A 92 -9.83 4.30 -8.49
C ASP A 92 -10.74 3.11 -8.16
N GLY A 93 -10.15 1.91 -8.01
CA GLY A 93 -10.85 0.67 -7.66
C GLY A 93 -11.17 0.47 -6.18
N LEU A 94 -10.95 1.46 -5.30
CA LEU A 94 -11.03 1.34 -3.85
C LEU A 94 -12.32 0.65 -3.35
N LEU A 95 -13.50 1.02 -3.86
CA LEU A 95 -14.74 0.41 -3.40
C LEU A 95 -14.89 -1.06 -3.79
N ALA A 96 -14.44 -1.42 -4.98
CA ALA A 96 -14.48 -2.81 -5.43
C ALA A 96 -13.54 -3.67 -4.57
N VAL A 97 -12.35 -3.15 -4.25
CA VAL A 97 -11.39 -3.81 -3.36
C VAL A 97 -11.95 -3.94 -1.95
N ASP A 98 -12.52 -2.86 -1.37
CA ASP A 98 -13.13 -2.91 -0.02
C ASP A 98 -14.22 -3.99 0.05
N ALA A 99 -15.09 -4.04 -0.95
CA ALA A 99 -16.17 -5.03 -1.01
C ALA A 99 -15.61 -6.46 -1.16
N ALA A 100 -14.65 -6.69 -2.06
CA ALA A 100 -14.09 -8.01 -2.32
C ALA A 100 -13.33 -8.58 -1.11
N VAL A 101 -12.47 -7.77 -0.48
CA VAL A 101 -11.70 -8.18 0.71
C VAL A 101 -12.63 -8.54 1.87
N ARG A 102 -13.66 -7.72 2.11
CA ARG A 102 -14.60 -7.94 3.21
C ARG A 102 -15.56 -9.10 2.95
N ALA A 103 -15.88 -9.39 1.70
CA ALA A 103 -16.68 -10.57 1.35
C ALA A 103 -16.01 -11.87 1.74
N GLU A 104 -14.67 -11.91 1.75
CA GLU A 104 -13.86 -13.06 2.19
C GLU A 104 -13.55 -13.02 3.72
N GLY A 105 -14.16 -12.12 4.48
CA GLY A 105 -14.01 -12.01 5.94
C GLY A 105 -12.68 -11.39 6.40
N MET A 106 -11.87 -10.86 5.50
CA MET A 106 -10.61 -10.19 5.83
C MET A 106 -10.83 -8.74 6.26
N GLY A 107 -9.95 -8.24 7.13
CA GLY A 107 -9.81 -6.81 7.39
C GLY A 107 -9.04 -6.11 6.28
N VAL A 108 -9.22 -4.78 6.17
CA VAL A 108 -8.47 -3.99 5.19
C VAL A 108 -8.09 -2.61 5.74
N THR A 109 -6.89 -2.16 5.42
CA THR A 109 -6.46 -0.76 5.51
C THR A 109 -6.11 -0.27 4.12
N HIS A 110 -6.84 0.73 3.63
CA HIS A 110 -6.55 1.34 2.34
C HIS A 110 -5.57 2.49 2.50
N PHE A 111 -4.42 2.38 1.85
CA PHE A 111 -3.45 3.45 1.71
C PHE A 111 -3.77 4.25 0.45
N CYS A 112 -4.43 5.41 0.63
CA CYS A 112 -4.84 6.27 -0.47
C CYS A 112 -3.64 7.07 -0.96
N GLU A 113 -3.03 6.63 -2.05
CA GLU A 113 -1.77 7.19 -2.54
C GLU A 113 -1.93 8.55 -3.21
N TRP A 114 -1.14 9.48 -2.76
CA TRP A 114 -0.82 10.70 -3.48
C TRP A 114 0.25 10.40 -4.54
N PHE A 115 -0.01 10.84 -5.76
CA PHE A 115 0.86 10.61 -6.90
C PHE A 115 0.99 11.90 -7.71
N GLY A 116 2.22 12.30 -8.04
CA GLY A 116 2.52 13.57 -8.70
C GLY A 116 2.66 14.75 -7.72
N GLY A 117 2.97 15.92 -8.29
CA GLY A 117 3.06 17.18 -7.54
C GLY A 117 1.66 17.71 -7.23
N GLN A 118 1.28 17.69 -5.97
CA GLN A 118 -0.01 18.18 -5.47
C GLN A 118 0.21 19.26 -4.41
N ALA A 119 -0.69 20.19 -4.33
CA ALA A 119 -0.66 21.15 -3.21
C ALA A 119 -0.87 20.43 -1.87
N PRO A 120 -0.28 20.90 -0.78
CA PRO A 120 -0.53 20.38 0.56
C PRO A 120 -2.01 20.36 0.89
N PHE A 121 -2.47 19.31 1.57
CA PHE A 121 -3.89 19.09 1.85
C PHE A 121 -4.31 19.41 3.29
N ILE A 122 -3.36 19.48 4.23
CA ILE A 122 -3.67 19.70 5.65
C ILE A 122 -4.32 21.06 5.87
N ASP A 123 -3.95 22.07 5.11
CA ASP A 123 -4.48 23.43 5.27
C ASP A 123 -5.98 23.53 5.01
N ASP A 124 -6.53 22.68 4.15
CA ASP A 124 -7.96 22.59 3.86
C ASP A 124 -8.68 21.42 4.58
N GLY A 125 -7.96 20.68 5.44
CA GLY A 125 -8.50 19.55 6.22
C GLY A 125 -8.88 18.34 5.38
N ARG A 126 -8.42 18.24 4.13
CA ARG A 126 -8.77 17.16 3.19
C ARG A 126 -7.59 16.23 2.93
N PRO A 127 -7.45 15.12 3.70
CA PRO A 127 -6.28 14.25 3.62
C PRO A 127 -6.25 13.36 2.37
N TRP A 128 -7.32 13.33 1.58
CA TRP A 128 -7.47 12.36 0.50
C TRP A 128 -6.96 12.90 -0.84
N PRO A 129 -6.25 12.09 -1.62
CA PRO A 129 -5.87 12.45 -2.98
C PRO A 129 -7.11 12.74 -3.84
N PRO A 130 -7.01 13.60 -4.86
CA PRO A 130 -8.15 14.03 -5.68
C PRO A 130 -9.02 12.90 -6.20
N ARG A 131 -8.39 11.79 -6.63
CA ARG A 131 -9.07 10.60 -7.16
C ARG A 131 -9.96 9.87 -6.13
N CYS A 132 -9.64 9.93 -4.83
CA CYS A 132 -10.42 9.28 -3.77
C CYS A 132 -11.31 10.25 -3.00
N ARG A 133 -11.04 11.55 -3.06
CA ARG A 133 -11.66 12.57 -2.21
C ARG A 133 -13.18 12.54 -2.24
N ALA A 134 -13.77 12.79 -3.41
CA ALA A 134 -15.22 12.88 -3.56
C ALA A 134 -15.94 11.57 -3.16
N LEU A 135 -15.27 10.45 -3.31
CA LEU A 135 -15.77 9.15 -2.91
C LEU A 135 -15.76 9.02 -1.38
N LEU A 136 -14.65 9.30 -0.73
CA LEU A 136 -14.47 9.12 0.72
C LEU A 136 -15.26 10.15 1.54
N GLU A 137 -15.50 11.34 1.01
CA GLU A 137 -16.40 12.34 1.61
C GLU A 137 -17.86 11.84 1.66
N ARG A 138 -18.28 11.02 0.68
CA ARG A 138 -19.62 10.42 0.62
C ARG A 138 -19.72 9.05 1.29
N ARG A 139 -18.62 8.42 1.62
CA ARG A 139 -18.53 7.06 2.17
C ARG A 139 -17.72 7.02 3.47
N PRO A 140 -18.20 7.69 4.54
CA PRO A 140 -17.45 7.76 5.81
C PRO A 140 -17.19 6.37 6.42
N GLU A 141 -18.06 5.40 6.17
CA GLU A 141 -17.89 4.02 6.61
C GLU A 141 -16.74 3.29 5.91
N VAL A 142 -16.29 3.77 4.74
CA VAL A 142 -15.07 3.32 4.08
C VAL A 142 -13.88 4.15 4.54
N ALA A 143 -14.05 5.47 4.65
CA ALA A 143 -12.99 6.40 5.04
C ALA A 143 -12.35 6.05 6.39
N VAL A 144 -13.08 5.44 7.32
CA VAL A 144 -12.53 4.96 8.60
C VAL A 144 -11.47 3.86 8.44
N ARG A 145 -11.39 3.20 7.28
CA ARG A 145 -10.39 2.20 6.95
C ARG A 145 -9.27 2.75 6.08
N CYS A 146 -9.29 4.04 5.78
CA CYS A 146 -8.32 4.68 4.89
C CYS A 146 -7.28 5.47 5.66
N ALA A 147 -6.08 5.55 5.08
CA ALA A 147 -5.00 6.45 5.49
C ALA A 147 -4.41 7.12 4.25
N PRO A 148 -4.09 8.41 4.26
CA PRO A 148 -3.32 9.01 3.18
C PRO A 148 -1.92 8.42 3.16
N ALA A 149 -1.40 8.16 1.97
CA ALA A 149 -0.08 7.60 1.76
C ALA A 149 0.64 8.34 0.63
N GLY A 150 1.97 8.29 0.62
CA GLY A 150 2.74 8.67 -0.55
C GLY A 150 2.97 7.46 -1.45
N HIS A 151 3.04 7.66 -2.76
CA HIS A 151 3.47 6.58 -3.64
C HIS A 151 4.96 6.29 -3.39
N ALA A 152 5.85 7.17 -3.83
CA ALA A 152 7.30 7.05 -3.61
C ALA A 152 7.95 8.43 -3.52
N LEU A 153 9.23 8.48 -3.11
CA LEU A 153 9.99 9.73 -2.91
C LEU A 153 10.17 10.55 -4.20
N TYR A 154 10.15 9.89 -5.34
CA TYR A 154 10.31 10.52 -6.65
C TYR A 154 8.99 10.81 -7.37
N SER A 155 7.91 10.22 -6.94
CA SER A 155 6.61 10.32 -7.63
C SER A 155 5.54 11.06 -6.82
N THR A 156 5.89 11.55 -5.64
CA THR A 156 5.02 12.36 -4.78
C THR A 156 5.80 13.56 -4.27
N ASP A 157 5.19 14.75 -4.33
CA ASP A 157 5.80 15.96 -3.79
C ASP A 157 6.19 15.81 -2.32
N ALA A 158 7.39 16.30 -1.96
CA ALA A 158 7.94 16.16 -0.62
C ALA A 158 7.04 16.77 0.48
N ARG A 159 6.37 17.88 0.22
CA ARG A 159 5.45 18.52 1.17
C ARG A 159 4.20 17.68 1.37
N VAL A 160 3.68 17.08 0.30
CA VAL A 160 2.53 16.17 0.39
C VAL A 160 2.88 14.93 1.20
N LEU A 161 4.08 14.37 1.02
CA LEU A 161 4.58 13.26 1.84
C LEU A 161 4.63 13.63 3.32
N GLN A 162 5.19 14.80 3.65
CA GLN A 162 5.28 15.31 5.02
C GLN A 162 3.90 15.55 5.63
N ASP A 163 2.98 16.16 4.88
CA ASP A 163 1.62 16.42 5.32
C ASP A 163 0.85 15.10 5.57
N ALA A 164 0.96 14.13 4.67
CA ALA A 164 0.36 12.81 4.83
C ALA A 164 0.89 12.09 6.08
N ARG A 165 2.22 12.10 6.27
CA ARG A 165 2.87 11.53 7.45
C ARG A 165 2.41 12.20 8.74
N GLN A 166 2.34 13.54 8.77
CA GLN A 166 1.89 14.30 9.92
C GLN A 166 0.42 13.99 10.25
N TRP A 167 -0.46 13.98 9.24
CA TRP A 167 -1.86 13.63 9.42
C TRP A 167 -2.02 12.22 10.02
N CYS A 168 -1.31 11.23 9.49
CA CYS A 168 -1.34 9.86 10.00
C CYS A 168 -0.91 9.81 11.47
N ARG A 169 0.16 10.50 11.83
CA ARG A 169 0.65 10.60 13.20
C ARG A 169 -0.41 11.20 14.14
N LEU A 170 -1.04 12.30 13.75
CA LEU A 170 -2.07 12.99 14.55
C LEU A 170 -3.34 12.14 14.72
N LYS A 171 -3.66 11.30 13.74
CA LYS A 171 -4.85 10.44 13.75
C LYS A 171 -4.58 9.02 14.25
N GLY A 172 -3.36 8.70 14.66
CA GLY A 172 -2.98 7.34 15.08
C GLY A 172 -3.14 6.31 13.95
N ARG A 173 -2.89 6.73 12.70
CA ARG A 173 -2.97 5.88 11.50
C ARG A 173 -1.57 5.53 11.00
N PRO A 174 -1.40 4.36 10.36
CA PRO A 174 -0.14 4.05 9.69
C PRO A 174 0.03 4.97 8.48
N PHE A 175 1.26 5.44 8.26
CA PHE A 175 1.69 6.10 7.04
C PHE A 175 2.48 5.09 6.21
N ALA A 176 2.25 5.03 4.92
CA ALA A 176 2.93 4.10 4.03
C ALA A 176 3.55 4.81 2.83
N LEU A 177 4.70 4.31 2.39
CA LEU A 177 5.30 4.71 1.13
C LEU A 177 6.23 3.61 0.60
N HIS A 178 6.37 3.50 -0.73
CA HIS A 178 7.39 2.68 -1.37
C HIS A 178 8.76 3.34 -1.18
N LEU A 179 9.69 2.60 -0.66
CA LEU A 179 11.00 3.13 -0.26
C LEU A 179 12.12 2.15 -0.59
N ALA A 180 13.14 2.63 -1.26
CA ALA A 180 14.34 1.85 -1.58
C ALA A 180 13.99 0.54 -2.32
N GLU A 181 13.08 0.62 -3.28
CA GLU A 181 12.55 -0.53 -4.00
C GLU A 181 13.52 -1.06 -5.06
N SER A 182 14.22 -0.15 -5.74
CA SER A 182 15.08 -0.53 -6.86
C SER A 182 16.36 0.32 -6.95
N GLU A 183 17.33 -0.19 -7.68
CA GLU A 183 18.53 0.56 -8.03
C GLU A 183 18.21 1.77 -8.91
N ASP A 184 17.18 1.66 -9.77
CA ASP A 184 16.70 2.78 -10.60
C ASP A 184 16.22 3.95 -9.75
N GLU A 185 15.53 3.69 -8.61
CA GLU A 185 15.14 4.72 -7.63
C GLU A 185 16.37 5.38 -7.00
N THR A 186 17.33 4.57 -6.57
CA THR A 186 18.56 5.08 -5.97
C THR A 186 19.30 5.99 -6.92
N ARG A 187 19.47 5.58 -8.17
CA ARG A 187 20.14 6.35 -9.22
C ARG A 187 19.40 7.66 -9.53
N LEU A 188 18.07 7.60 -9.64
CA LEU A 188 17.25 8.79 -9.86
C LEU A 188 17.43 9.82 -8.73
N LEU A 189 17.37 9.38 -7.47
CA LEU A 189 17.46 10.28 -6.31
C LEU A 189 18.88 10.84 -6.09
N LEU A 190 19.94 10.09 -6.46
CA LEU A 190 21.32 10.53 -6.34
C LEU A 190 21.73 11.45 -7.48
N ASP A 191 21.49 11.00 -8.71
CA ASP A 191 22.11 11.56 -9.91
C ASP A 191 21.12 12.35 -10.78
N GLY A 192 19.80 12.16 -10.58
CA GLY A 192 18.77 12.80 -11.40
C GLY A 192 18.64 12.19 -12.80
N GLU A 193 19.10 10.98 -12.99
CA GLU A 193 19.14 10.33 -14.30
C GLU A 193 18.81 8.83 -14.22
N GLY A 194 18.77 8.18 -15.36
CA GLY A 194 18.56 6.75 -15.49
C GLY A 194 17.18 6.38 -16.02
N PRO A 195 16.89 5.06 -16.15
CA PRO A 195 15.67 4.57 -16.82
C PRO A 195 14.40 5.08 -16.22
N LEU A 196 14.37 5.30 -14.89
CA LEU A 196 13.20 5.79 -14.17
C LEU A 196 12.94 7.28 -14.45
N TRP A 197 14.01 8.10 -14.59
CA TRP A 197 13.90 9.46 -15.07
C TRP A 197 13.27 9.53 -16.46
N ASP A 198 13.77 8.72 -17.40
CA ASP A 198 13.26 8.65 -18.76
C ASP A 198 11.79 8.18 -18.83
N CYS A 199 11.36 7.40 -17.82
CA CYS A 199 9.98 6.94 -17.72
C CYS A 199 9.02 8.02 -17.21
N TYR A 200 9.45 8.84 -16.26
CA TYR A 200 8.56 9.76 -15.52
C TYR A 200 8.73 11.24 -15.88
N ARG A 201 9.79 11.62 -16.57
CA ARG A 201 10.01 13.01 -17.00
C ARG A 201 8.85 13.52 -17.84
N GLY A 202 8.34 14.71 -17.52
CA GLY A 202 7.21 15.32 -18.20
C GLY A 202 5.84 14.72 -17.90
N MET A 203 5.77 13.59 -17.18
CA MET A 203 4.50 12.98 -16.74
C MET A 203 4.26 13.18 -15.25
N VAL A 204 5.24 12.82 -14.44
CA VAL A 204 5.18 12.85 -12.97
C VAL A 204 6.26 13.78 -12.42
N LEU A 205 7.46 13.70 -12.99
CA LEU A 205 8.58 14.55 -12.67
C LEU A 205 8.59 15.76 -13.60
N PRO A 206 8.57 17.01 -13.08
CA PRO A 206 8.74 18.19 -13.91
C PRO A 206 10.16 18.24 -14.51
N GLU A 207 10.34 18.96 -15.60
CA GLU A 207 11.64 19.10 -16.28
C GLU A 207 12.72 19.74 -15.38
N ASP A 208 12.30 20.61 -14.46
CA ASP A 208 13.13 21.30 -13.48
C ASP A 208 13.12 20.64 -12.10
N TRP A 209 12.81 19.35 -12.03
CA TRP A 209 12.77 18.61 -10.77
C TRP A 209 14.12 18.70 -10.03
N ALA A 210 14.06 19.18 -8.81
CA ALA A 210 15.24 19.31 -7.97
C ALA A 210 15.70 17.94 -7.44
N VAL A 211 16.83 17.47 -7.95
CA VAL A 211 17.45 16.21 -7.52
C VAL A 211 17.86 16.31 -6.05
N PRO A 212 17.44 15.36 -5.19
CA PRO A 212 17.79 15.40 -3.76
C PRO A 212 19.28 15.18 -3.46
N HIS A 213 20.01 14.50 -4.35
CA HIS A 213 21.41 14.05 -4.18
C HIS A 213 21.60 13.22 -2.90
N LEU A 214 20.61 12.40 -2.56
CA LEU A 214 20.63 11.51 -1.40
C LEU A 214 20.10 10.13 -1.78
N ARG A 215 20.61 9.09 -1.10
CA ARG A 215 20.00 7.76 -1.18
C ARG A 215 18.58 7.74 -0.61
N PRO A 216 17.71 6.81 -1.02
CA PRO A 216 16.28 6.80 -0.65
C PRO A 216 16.04 6.94 0.86
N VAL A 217 16.71 6.12 1.68
CA VAL A 217 16.53 6.15 3.15
C VAL A 217 17.01 7.47 3.76
N ALA A 218 18.15 8.00 3.28
CA ALA A 218 18.66 9.28 3.76
C ALA A 218 17.74 10.44 3.38
N TYR A 219 17.14 10.39 2.18
CA TYR A 219 16.15 11.39 1.76
C TYR A 219 14.86 11.30 2.56
N ALA A 220 14.32 10.11 2.75
CA ALA A 220 13.15 9.90 3.61
C ALA A 220 13.38 10.39 5.05
N ARG A 221 14.59 10.17 5.60
CA ARG A 221 14.99 10.69 6.92
C ARG A 221 15.04 12.23 6.92
N ARG A 222 15.63 12.85 5.89
CA ARG A 222 15.68 14.32 5.76
C ARG A 222 14.27 14.93 5.73
N LEU A 223 13.29 14.22 5.16
CA LEU A 223 11.90 14.64 5.09
C LEU A 223 11.08 14.28 6.35
N ASP A 224 11.67 13.70 7.38
CA ASP A 224 10.98 13.24 8.60
C ASP A 224 9.85 12.23 8.33
N LEU A 225 10.04 11.37 7.33
CA LEU A 225 9.04 10.36 6.96
C LEU A 225 9.17 9.06 7.75
N LEU A 226 10.34 8.80 8.34
CA LEU A 226 10.66 7.56 9.05
C LEU A 226 10.37 7.67 10.56
N GLY A 227 9.92 6.57 11.15
CA GLY A 227 9.67 6.48 12.59
C GLY A 227 8.46 5.62 12.94
N PRO A 228 8.06 5.58 14.19
CA PRO A 228 6.91 4.77 14.63
C PRO A 228 5.65 5.09 13.81
N GLY A 229 4.98 4.04 13.33
CA GLY A 229 3.80 4.16 12.48
C GLY A 229 4.08 4.38 11.00
N THR A 230 5.35 4.38 10.56
CA THR A 230 5.68 4.35 9.13
C THR A 230 5.84 2.91 8.65
N LEU A 231 5.15 2.57 7.58
CA LEU A 231 5.34 1.35 6.80
C LEU A 231 6.20 1.70 5.58
N ALA A 232 7.49 1.43 5.69
CA ALA A 232 8.43 1.54 4.58
C ALA A 232 8.38 0.24 3.76
N VAL A 233 7.76 0.33 2.59
CA VAL A 233 7.53 -0.83 1.73
C VAL A 233 8.76 -1.09 0.87
N HIS A 234 9.04 -2.36 0.62
CA HIS A 234 10.18 -2.91 -0.12
C HIS A 234 11.49 -2.95 0.67
N GLY A 235 12.20 -1.83 0.83
CA GLY A 235 13.47 -1.81 1.55
C GLY A 235 14.55 -2.73 0.94
N VAL A 236 14.60 -2.84 -0.39
CA VAL A 236 15.54 -3.74 -1.10
C VAL A 236 16.92 -3.11 -1.18
N GLN A 237 16.98 -1.79 -1.34
CA GLN A 237 18.23 -1.01 -1.50
C GLN A 237 18.54 -0.24 -0.19
N LEU A 238 18.54 -0.94 0.94
CA LEU A 238 18.88 -0.35 2.24
C LEU A 238 20.40 -0.19 2.38
N GLU A 239 20.85 1.03 2.58
CA GLU A 239 22.23 1.40 2.96
C GLU A 239 22.23 2.55 3.96
#